data_40f3a43e380b78c150b5ed0dddd97f0f
#
_entry.id   40f3a43e380b78c150b5ed0dddd97f0f
#
_cell.length_a   1.000
_cell.length_b   1.000
_cell.length_c   1.000
_cell.angle_alpha   90.00
_cell.angle_beta   90.00
_cell.angle_gamma   90.00
#
_symmetry.space_group_name_H-M   'P 1'
#
loop_
_entity.id
_entity.type
_entity.pdbx_description
1 polymer ?
#
loop_
_entity_poly.entity_id
_entity_poly.type
_entity_poly.pdbx_seq_one_letter_code
_entity_poly.pdbx_strand_id
1 'polypeptide(L)'
;MPMIETVNLTRKYGDLTALDNLNLTIEEGTCFGFIGPNGAGKTTTIKILATLLKPTWGEARVDGHVVGYQNHLIRPIIGYVPDFLGAYDDMLVSEYLEFFAACYGIHGEKRMRVVGEVLELTDLVSKRKSDVNGLSRGMQQRLSVARVLLHDPKVLLMDEPSSGLDPRARIEMRELLKELRRMGKTILISSHILFELAELCTAVGVVEQGKLIFSGGISEMMDRAGSGSMVHVVVDERPQEAAALLKQVRGILKVTLEREEKVVRIDVTIDPKSGMPISDIPSRLIAQGFRVARFSHEPMNLETAFMRLTKGIVS
;
A
#
# COMPACT_ATOMS: atom_id res chain seq x y z
N MET A 1 -15.30 -2.68 17.09
CA MET A 1 -14.30 -1.79 17.77
C MET A 1 -13.08 -1.72 16.87
N PRO A 2 -12.42 -0.57 16.76
CA PRO A 2 -11.25 -0.49 15.92
C PRO A 2 -10.17 -1.46 16.43
N MET A 3 -9.55 -2.19 15.50
CA MET A 3 -8.44 -3.09 15.79
C MET A 3 -7.13 -2.30 15.97
N ILE A 4 -6.95 -1.22 15.21
CA ILE A 4 -5.83 -0.29 15.35
C ILE A 4 -6.38 1.11 15.43
N GLU A 5 -5.89 1.89 16.39
CA GLU A 5 -6.26 3.30 16.59
C GLU A 5 -5.01 4.11 16.93
N THR A 6 -4.89 5.30 16.35
CA THR A 6 -3.89 6.28 16.77
C THR A 6 -4.55 7.64 17.00
N VAL A 7 -4.17 8.30 18.07
CA VAL A 7 -4.69 9.62 18.45
C VAL A 7 -3.52 10.59 18.62
N ASN A 8 -3.44 11.58 17.75
CA ASN A 8 -2.40 12.60 17.72
C ASN A 8 -0.99 12.01 17.81
N LEU A 9 -0.79 10.84 17.16
CA LEU A 9 0.45 10.11 17.25
C LEU A 9 1.60 10.92 16.63
N THR A 10 2.59 11.23 17.47
CA THR A 10 3.73 12.05 17.08
C THR A 10 5.04 11.36 17.45
N ARG A 11 5.99 11.34 16.52
CA ARG A 11 7.35 10.84 16.77
C ARG A 11 8.39 11.80 16.23
N LYS A 12 9.31 12.21 17.12
CA LYS A 12 10.48 13.04 16.79
C LYS A 12 11.79 12.28 16.97
N TYR A 13 12.75 12.58 16.13
CA TYR A 13 14.15 12.15 16.20
C TYR A 13 15.03 13.42 16.14
N GLY A 14 15.41 13.94 17.31
CA GLY A 14 16.01 15.26 17.39
C GLY A 14 15.08 16.32 16.79
N ASP A 15 15.56 17.05 15.79
CA ASP A 15 14.78 18.09 15.09
C ASP A 15 13.82 17.54 14.03
N LEU A 16 14.02 16.29 13.59
CA LEU A 16 13.17 15.66 12.60
C LEU A 16 11.86 15.18 13.22
N THR A 17 10.73 15.68 12.71
CA THR A 17 9.41 15.17 13.06
C THR A 17 9.00 14.11 12.01
N ALA A 18 9.14 12.83 12.37
CA ALA A 18 8.81 11.70 11.49
C ALA A 18 7.31 11.40 11.44
N LEU A 19 6.56 11.69 12.53
CA LEU A 19 5.10 11.64 12.60
C LEU A 19 4.61 12.90 13.29
N ASP A 20 3.57 13.51 12.73
CA ASP A 20 2.99 14.76 13.22
C ASP A 20 1.46 14.62 13.33
N ASN A 21 0.97 14.40 14.56
CA ASN A 21 -0.45 14.30 14.88
C ASN A 21 -1.22 13.29 14.00
N LEU A 22 -0.64 12.11 13.74
CA LEU A 22 -1.26 11.09 12.90
C LEU A 22 -2.44 10.45 13.63
N ASN A 23 -3.64 10.57 13.05
CA ASN A 23 -4.89 10.00 13.54
C ASN A 23 -5.37 8.94 12.54
N LEU A 24 -5.35 7.67 12.92
CA LEU A 24 -5.68 6.53 12.07
C LEU A 24 -6.59 5.57 12.82
N THR A 25 -7.60 5.05 12.12
CA THR A 25 -8.50 4.02 12.64
C THR A 25 -8.61 2.90 11.60
N ILE A 26 -8.39 1.66 12.03
CA ILE A 26 -8.50 0.47 11.18
C ILE A 26 -9.42 -0.54 11.90
N GLU A 27 -10.50 -0.91 11.23
CA GLU A 27 -11.46 -1.88 11.74
C GLU A 27 -10.92 -3.32 11.63
N GLU A 28 -11.45 -4.20 12.47
CA GLU A 28 -11.13 -5.63 12.45
C GLU A 28 -11.40 -6.27 11.08
N GLY A 29 -10.53 -7.18 10.63
CA GLY A 29 -10.65 -7.87 9.35
C GLY A 29 -10.35 -7.00 8.11
N THR A 30 -9.97 -5.74 8.31
CA THR A 30 -9.61 -4.83 7.23
C THR A 30 -8.20 -5.13 6.71
N CYS A 31 -8.04 -5.19 5.39
CA CYS A 31 -6.74 -5.05 4.75
C CYS A 31 -6.54 -3.58 4.39
N PHE A 32 -5.65 -2.91 5.11
CA PHE A 32 -5.41 -1.47 5.03
C PHE A 32 -4.06 -1.17 4.39
N GLY A 33 -4.07 -0.45 3.27
CA GLY A 33 -2.88 0.00 2.56
C GLY A 33 -2.38 1.34 3.10
N PHE A 34 -1.13 1.39 3.57
CA PHE A 34 -0.50 2.60 4.08
C PHE A 34 0.47 3.16 3.04
N ILE A 35 0.05 4.21 2.35
CA ILE A 35 0.64 4.73 1.12
C ILE A 35 1.39 6.03 1.41
N GLY A 36 2.56 6.19 0.81
CA GLY A 36 3.31 7.46 0.90
C GLY A 36 4.72 7.31 0.36
N PRO A 37 5.41 8.43 0.06
CA PRO A 37 6.79 8.41 -0.37
C PRO A 37 7.72 7.87 0.73
N ASN A 38 8.97 7.60 0.37
CA ASN A 38 10.00 7.27 1.36
C ASN A 38 10.18 8.45 2.32
N GLY A 39 10.34 8.15 3.62
CA GLY A 39 10.41 9.18 4.66
C GLY A 39 9.05 9.72 5.14
N ALA A 40 7.92 9.33 4.54
CA ALA A 40 6.59 9.81 4.95
C ALA A 40 6.13 9.38 6.36
N GLY A 41 6.85 8.47 7.03
CA GLY A 41 6.50 8.00 8.38
C GLY A 41 5.89 6.58 8.44
N LYS A 42 5.73 5.90 7.31
CA LYS A 42 5.12 4.55 7.24
C LYS A 42 5.77 3.54 8.17
N THR A 43 7.07 3.29 8.00
CA THR A 43 7.87 2.38 8.83
C THR A 43 7.86 2.78 10.31
N THR A 44 7.89 4.09 10.60
CA THR A 44 7.85 4.60 11.98
C THR A 44 6.52 4.26 12.64
N THR A 45 5.39 4.45 11.93
CA THR A 45 4.06 4.07 12.42
C THR A 45 3.97 2.57 12.69
N ILE A 46 4.39 1.74 11.72
CA ILE A 46 4.38 0.28 11.86
C ILE A 46 5.23 -0.17 13.05
N LYS A 47 6.43 0.38 13.23
CA LYS A 47 7.31 0.04 14.36
C LYS A 47 6.72 0.47 15.72
N ILE A 48 5.98 1.57 15.79
CA ILE A 48 5.27 1.95 17.02
C ILE A 48 4.16 0.92 17.31
N LEU A 49 3.31 0.59 16.33
CA LEU A 49 2.25 -0.40 16.47
C LEU A 49 2.81 -1.80 16.82
N ALA A 50 3.97 -2.15 16.25
CA ALA A 50 4.70 -3.38 16.58
C ALA A 50 5.38 -3.36 17.95
N THR A 51 5.16 -2.32 18.78
CA THR A 51 5.77 -2.14 20.11
C THR A 51 7.31 -2.03 20.11
N LEU A 52 7.92 -1.76 18.97
CA LEU A 52 9.38 -1.61 18.81
C LEU A 52 9.86 -0.19 19.06
N LEU A 53 8.98 0.80 18.91
CA LEU A 53 9.24 2.21 19.16
C LEU A 53 8.16 2.78 20.09
N LYS A 54 8.56 3.76 20.91
CA LYS A 54 7.59 4.54 21.70
C LYS A 54 7.25 5.83 20.98
N PRO A 55 6.00 6.30 21.00
CA PRO A 55 5.66 7.64 20.53
C PRO A 55 6.37 8.71 21.37
N THR A 56 6.54 9.91 20.81
CA THR A 56 7.00 11.09 21.58
C THR A 56 5.80 11.73 22.28
N TRP A 57 4.67 11.83 21.55
CA TRP A 57 3.37 12.29 22.08
C TRP A 57 2.25 11.52 21.39
N GLY A 58 1.05 11.66 21.95
CA GLY A 58 -0.12 10.96 21.47
C GLY A 58 -0.15 9.50 21.90
N GLU A 59 -1.08 8.77 21.34
CA GLU A 59 -1.34 7.39 21.73
C GLU A 59 -1.55 6.50 20.50
N ALA A 60 -1.13 5.24 20.61
CA ALA A 60 -1.46 4.19 19.67
C ALA A 60 -2.05 3.00 20.43
N ARG A 61 -3.09 2.38 19.87
CA ARG A 61 -3.78 1.20 20.46
C ARG A 61 -3.86 0.08 19.43
N VAL A 62 -3.77 -1.14 19.94
CA VAL A 62 -4.03 -2.37 19.16
C VAL A 62 -4.96 -3.24 19.99
N ASP A 63 -6.11 -3.61 19.46
CA ASP A 63 -7.19 -4.34 20.13
C ASP A 63 -7.55 -3.69 21.50
N GLY A 64 -7.65 -2.35 21.51
CA GLY A 64 -7.92 -1.55 22.71
C GLY A 64 -6.73 -1.36 23.67
N HIS A 65 -5.62 -2.06 23.50
CA HIS A 65 -4.44 -2.01 24.37
C HIS A 65 -3.47 -0.90 23.95
N VAL A 66 -2.98 -0.13 24.93
CA VAL A 66 -2.11 1.03 24.70
C VAL A 66 -0.66 0.61 24.51
N VAL A 67 -0.09 1.00 23.36
CA VAL A 67 1.33 0.79 23.04
C VAL A 67 2.23 1.52 24.03
N GLY A 68 3.26 0.82 24.49
CA GLY A 68 4.21 1.35 25.48
C GLY A 68 3.83 1.01 26.92
N TYR A 69 2.56 0.79 27.23
CA TYR A 69 2.07 0.43 28.57
C TYR A 69 1.61 -1.02 28.66
N GLN A 70 0.92 -1.52 27.63
CA GLN A 70 0.30 -2.85 27.60
C GLN A 70 0.92 -3.76 26.53
N ASN A 71 2.21 -3.58 26.25
CA ASN A 71 2.92 -4.33 25.19
C ASN A 71 2.84 -5.85 25.36
N HIS A 72 2.75 -6.37 26.60
CA HIS A 72 2.63 -7.80 26.89
C HIS A 72 1.28 -8.38 26.41
N LEU A 73 0.23 -7.56 26.30
CA LEU A 73 -1.07 -7.94 25.74
C LEU A 73 -1.10 -7.78 24.22
N ILE A 74 -0.35 -6.82 23.68
CA ILE A 74 -0.28 -6.54 22.24
C ILE A 74 0.56 -7.59 21.48
N ARG A 75 1.75 -7.92 22.00
CA ARG A 75 2.70 -8.81 21.32
C ARG A 75 2.14 -10.17 20.92
N PRO A 76 1.31 -10.86 21.72
CA PRO A 76 0.70 -12.12 21.32
C PRO A 76 -0.31 -12.04 20.17
N ILE A 77 -0.87 -10.86 19.92
CA ILE A 77 -1.93 -10.66 18.92
C ILE A 77 -1.44 -10.01 17.64
N ILE A 78 -0.15 -9.61 17.58
CA ILE A 78 0.44 -8.99 16.39
C ILE A 78 1.50 -9.89 15.76
N GLY A 79 1.59 -9.86 14.43
CA GLY A 79 2.72 -10.37 13.65
C GLY A 79 3.39 -9.24 12.89
N TYR A 80 4.66 -8.99 13.14
CA TYR A 80 5.44 -7.97 12.44
C TYR A 80 6.36 -8.60 11.39
N VAL A 81 6.14 -8.22 10.14
CA VAL A 81 6.95 -8.60 8.98
C VAL A 81 7.74 -7.38 8.50
N PRO A 82 9.05 -7.33 8.77
CA PRO A 82 9.92 -6.26 8.27
C PRO A 82 10.22 -6.41 6.78
N ASP A 83 10.75 -5.39 6.15
CA ASP A 83 11.22 -5.40 4.75
C ASP A 83 12.32 -6.46 4.51
N PHE A 84 13.11 -6.75 5.53
CA PHE A 84 14.20 -7.73 5.46
C PHE A 84 14.07 -8.83 6.50
N LEU A 85 14.18 -10.10 6.06
CA LEU A 85 14.24 -11.26 6.94
C LEU A 85 15.63 -11.34 7.60
N GLY A 86 15.69 -11.09 8.91
CA GLY A 86 16.87 -11.48 9.69
C GLY A 86 16.91 -13.01 9.81
N ALA A 87 17.83 -13.65 9.14
CA ALA A 87 18.09 -15.08 9.26
C ALA A 87 19.39 -15.32 10.02
N TYR A 88 19.47 -16.46 10.70
CA TYR A 88 20.72 -16.97 11.25
C TYR A 88 21.43 -17.78 10.17
N ASP A 89 22.76 -17.69 10.13
CA ASP A 89 23.57 -18.48 9.21
C ASP A 89 23.42 -19.98 9.50
N ASP A 90 23.51 -20.82 8.45
CA ASP A 90 23.50 -22.27 8.50
C ASP A 90 22.24 -22.90 9.14
N MET A 91 21.09 -22.27 9.00
CA MET A 91 19.82 -22.77 9.54
C MET A 91 18.90 -23.25 8.42
N LEU A 92 18.31 -24.44 8.57
CA LEU A 92 17.29 -24.95 7.65
C LEU A 92 15.95 -24.24 7.88
N VAL A 93 15.12 -24.15 6.84
CA VAL A 93 13.76 -23.55 6.91
C VAL A 93 12.93 -24.18 8.04
N SER A 94 12.96 -25.51 8.20
CA SER A 94 12.24 -26.17 9.30
C SER A 94 12.81 -25.80 10.67
N GLU A 95 14.11 -25.75 10.82
CA GLU A 95 14.77 -25.40 12.08
C GLU A 95 14.48 -23.95 12.48
N TYR A 96 14.50 -23.05 11.50
CA TYR A 96 14.13 -21.65 11.68
C TYR A 96 12.69 -21.51 12.23
N LEU A 97 11.72 -22.17 11.62
CA LEU A 97 10.33 -22.12 12.09
C LEU A 97 10.15 -22.82 13.43
N GLU A 98 10.81 -23.97 13.65
CA GLU A 98 10.76 -24.70 14.92
C GLU A 98 11.37 -23.91 16.07
N PHE A 99 12.44 -23.15 15.81
CA PHE A 99 13.05 -22.24 16.77
C PHE A 99 12.06 -21.14 17.19
N PHE A 100 11.45 -20.45 16.23
CA PHE A 100 10.48 -19.42 16.57
C PHE A 100 9.20 -19.97 17.19
N ALA A 101 8.74 -21.13 16.79
CA ALA A 101 7.61 -21.82 17.45
C ALA A 101 7.93 -22.10 18.92
N ALA A 102 9.16 -22.54 19.23
CA ALA A 102 9.60 -22.72 20.62
C ALA A 102 9.64 -21.39 21.40
N CYS A 103 10.08 -20.30 20.77
CA CYS A 103 10.04 -18.97 21.39
C CYS A 103 8.62 -18.50 21.72
N TYR A 104 7.62 -18.93 20.93
CA TYR A 104 6.19 -18.69 21.21
C TYR A 104 5.59 -19.72 22.20
N GLY A 105 6.40 -20.61 22.80
CA GLY A 105 5.91 -21.61 23.74
C GLY A 105 5.17 -22.79 23.09
N ILE A 106 5.33 -22.98 21.78
CA ILE A 106 4.72 -24.07 21.02
C ILE A 106 5.70 -25.26 20.99
N HIS A 107 5.32 -26.39 21.63
CA HIS A 107 6.18 -27.54 21.82
C HIS A 107 5.54 -28.84 21.34
N GLY A 108 6.35 -29.92 21.23
CA GLY A 108 5.92 -31.28 20.96
C GLY A 108 5.19 -31.42 19.59
N GLU A 109 4.16 -32.24 19.54
CA GLU A 109 3.38 -32.51 18.33
C GLU A 109 2.69 -31.28 17.78
N LYS A 110 2.24 -30.37 18.66
CA LYS A 110 1.64 -29.09 18.26
C LYS A 110 2.62 -28.27 17.43
N ARG A 111 3.92 -28.22 17.79
CA ARG A 111 4.94 -27.51 17.03
C ARG A 111 5.08 -28.07 15.61
N MET A 112 5.20 -29.40 15.50
CA MET A 112 5.34 -30.04 14.18
C MET A 112 4.13 -29.77 13.28
N ARG A 113 2.93 -29.83 13.85
CA ARG A 113 1.69 -29.54 13.13
C ARG A 113 1.64 -28.08 12.66
N VAL A 114 1.84 -27.12 13.54
CA VAL A 114 1.78 -25.67 13.20
C VAL A 114 2.86 -25.32 12.19
N VAL A 115 4.08 -25.85 12.32
CA VAL A 115 5.15 -25.63 11.32
C VAL A 115 4.75 -26.22 9.96
N GLY A 116 4.11 -27.39 9.92
CA GLY A 116 3.56 -27.96 8.69
C GLY A 116 2.52 -27.06 8.05
N GLU A 117 1.52 -26.62 8.83
CA GLU A 117 0.43 -25.75 8.38
C GLU A 117 0.91 -24.43 7.79
N VAL A 118 1.89 -23.76 8.44
CA VAL A 118 2.42 -22.50 7.92
C VAL A 118 3.29 -22.69 6.69
N LEU A 119 4.00 -23.80 6.56
CA LEU A 119 4.76 -24.15 5.35
C LEU A 119 3.84 -24.39 4.17
N GLU A 120 2.71 -25.07 4.37
CA GLU A 120 1.68 -25.28 3.35
C GLU A 120 1.07 -23.96 2.90
N LEU A 121 0.61 -23.14 3.86
CA LEU A 121 0.00 -21.85 3.58
C LEU A 121 0.93 -20.89 2.82
N THR A 122 2.23 -20.94 3.09
CA THR A 122 3.24 -20.07 2.45
C THR A 122 3.92 -20.70 1.23
N ASP A 123 3.47 -21.88 0.79
CA ASP A 123 4.04 -22.65 -0.34
C ASP A 123 5.57 -22.87 -0.20
N LEU A 124 5.99 -23.28 0.99
CA LEU A 124 7.41 -23.56 1.32
C LEU A 124 7.67 -25.02 1.71
N VAL A 125 6.70 -25.93 1.55
CA VAL A 125 6.85 -27.36 1.90
C VAL A 125 8.04 -27.99 1.21
N SER A 126 8.22 -27.73 -0.09
CA SER A 126 9.33 -28.27 -0.90
C SER A 126 10.71 -27.75 -0.45
N LYS A 127 10.74 -26.65 0.30
CA LYS A 127 11.95 -25.97 0.81
C LYS A 127 12.25 -26.25 2.27
N ARG A 128 11.46 -27.13 2.93
CA ARG A 128 11.58 -27.45 4.35
C ARG A 128 13.02 -27.78 4.80
N LYS A 129 13.77 -28.50 3.95
CA LYS A 129 15.16 -28.92 4.20
C LYS A 129 16.21 -28.05 3.49
N SER A 130 15.81 -26.92 2.91
CA SER A 130 16.74 -25.98 2.28
C SER A 130 17.30 -25.03 3.33
N ASP A 131 18.51 -24.54 3.09
CA ASP A 131 19.12 -23.47 3.85
C ASP A 131 18.31 -22.16 3.66
N VAL A 132 18.10 -21.41 4.76
CA VAL A 132 17.35 -20.16 4.73
C VAL A 132 18.03 -19.11 3.84
N ASN A 133 19.38 -19.05 3.88
CA ASN A 133 20.17 -18.13 3.06
C ASN A 133 20.18 -18.51 1.58
N GLY A 134 19.91 -19.78 1.26
CA GLY A 134 19.78 -20.30 -0.12
C GLY A 134 18.41 -20.01 -0.77
N LEU A 135 17.46 -19.44 -0.04
CA LEU A 135 16.15 -19.07 -0.58
C LEU A 135 16.21 -17.80 -1.44
N SER A 136 15.38 -17.76 -2.50
CA SER A 136 15.15 -16.51 -3.22
C SER A 136 14.52 -15.43 -2.30
N ARG A 137 14.65 -14.14 -2.64
CA ARG A 137 14.09 -13.05 -1.84
C ARG A 137 12.58 -13.23 -1.61
N GLY A 138 11.83 -13.67 -2.62
CA GLY A 138 10.39 -13.94 -2.47
C GLY A 138 10.10 -15.10 -1.51
N MET A 139 10.90 -16.16 -1.54
CA MET A 139 10.79 -17.26 -0.57
C MET A 139 11.15 -16.81 0.84
N GLN A 140 12.21 -16.00 1.01
CA GLN A 140 12.58 -15.43 2.31
C GLN A 140 11.47 -14.55 2.87
N GLN A 141 10.82 -13.76 2.03
CA GLN A 141 9.71 -12.91 2.46
C GLN A 141 8.48 -13.76 2.87
N ARG A 142 8.16 -14.83 2.12
CA ARG A 142 7.12 -15.79 2.53
C ARG A 142 7.48 -16.53 3.81
N LEU A 143 8.75 -16.85 4.03
CA LEU A 143 9.24 -17.43 5.29
C LEU A 143 9.08 -16.44 6.46
N SER A 144 9.30 -15.13 6.24
CA SER A 144 9.04 -14.11 7.24
C SER A 144 7.55 -14.06 7.64
N VAL A 145 6.65 -14.22 6.67
CA VAL A 145 5.21 -14.35 6.94
C VAL A 145 4.92 -15.65 7.69
N ALA A 146 5.46 -16.80 7.25
CA ALA A 146 5.32 -18.10 7.94
C ALA A 146 5.71 -18.00 9.42
N ARG A 147 6.84 -17.37 9.72
CA ARG A 147 7.33 -17.16 11.08
C ARG A 147 6.31 -16.46 11.97
N VAL A 148 5.72 -15.36 11.49
CA VAL A 148 4.76 -14.60 12.31
C VAL A 148 3.40 -15.27 12.43
N LEU A 149 3.06 -16.19 11.52
CA LEU A 149 1.82 -16.97 11.59
C LEU A 149 1.87 -18.12 12.59
N LEU A 150 3.05 -18.51 13.07
CA LEU A 150 3.21 -19.61 14.05
C LEU A 150 2.34 -19.44 15.30
N HIS A 151 2.19 -18.22 15.79
CA HIS A 151 1.40 -17.92 17.01
C HIS A 151 -0.01 -17.40 16.71
N ASP A 152 -0.44 -17.50 15.43
CA ASP A 152 -1.80 -17.16 14.97
C ASP A 152 -2.26 -15.73 15.32
N PRO A 153 -1.51 -14.68 14.96
CA PRO A 153 -1.84 -13.30 15.33
C PRO A 153 -3.16 -12.84 14.70
N LYS A 154 -3.87 -11.94 15.37
CA LYS A 154 -5.05 -11.25 14.83
C LYS A 154 -4.69 -10.16 13.84
N VAL A 155 -3.54 -9.49 14.06
CA VAL A 155 -3.08 -8.33 13.31
C VAL A 155 -1.73 -8.62 12.67
N LEU A 156 -1.62 -8.33 11.37
CA LEU A 156 -0.37 -8.40 10.62
C LEU A 156 0.09 -6.98 10.25
N LEU A 157 1.27 -6.63 10.71
CA LEU A 157 1.94 -5.36 10.43
C LEU A 157 3.07 -5.63 9.45
N MET A 158 2.93 -5.18 8.20
CA MET A 158 3.86 -5.52 7.12
C MET A 158 4.51 -4.27 6.54
N ASP A 159 5.84 -4.21 6.62
CA ASP A 159 6.60 -3.08 6.11
C ASP A 159 7.21 -3.43 4.75
N GLU A 160 6.63 -2.89 3.66
CA GLU A 160 7.06 -3.07 2.28
C GLU A 160 7.26 -4.55 1.85
N PRO A 161 6.32 -5.49 2.12
CA PRO A 161 6.55 -6.92 1.96
C PRO A 161 6.79 -7.38 0.52
N SER A 162 6.43 -6.57 -0.48
CA SER A 162 6.64 -6.85 -1.91
C SER A 162 7.86 -6.12 -2.49
N SER A 163 8.59 -5.35 -1.67
CA SER A 163 9.73 -4.56 -2.14
C SER A 163 10.86 -5.44 -2.67
N GLY A 164 11.35 -5.12 -3.89
CA GLY A 164 12.45 -5.83 -4.53
C GLY A 164 12.14 -7.28 -4.92
N LEU A 165 10.88 -7.70 -4.93
CA LEU A 165 10.46 -8.98 -5.46
C LEU A 165 10.34 -8.92 -6.99
N ASP A 166 10.62 -10.04 -7.65
CA ASP A 166 10.29 -10.21 -9.06
C ASP A 166 8.76 -10.31 -9.29
N PRO A 167 8.27 -10.13 -10.53
CA PRO A 167 6.83 -10.09 -10.80
C PRO A 167 6.08 -11.35 -10.36
N ARG A 168 6.70 -12.53 -10.44
CA ARG A 168 6.08 -13.79 -10.04
C ARG A 168 5.95 -13.88 -8.51
N ALA A 169 7.03 -13.57 -7.79
CA ALA A 169 7.02 -13.57 -6.32
C ALA A 169 6.03 -12.53 -5.75
N ARG A 170 5.82 -11.38 -6.44
CA ARG A 170 4.78 -10.40 -6.07
C ARG A 170 3.38 -10.99 -6.18
N ILE A 171 3.08 -11.73 -7.25
CA ILE A 171 1.78 -12.40 -7.41
C ILE A 171 1.58 -13.43 -6.29
N GLU A 172 2.60 -14.27 -6.01
CA GLU A 172 2.56 -15.28 -4.96
C GLU A 172 2.32 -14.64 -3.57
N MET A 173 3.03 -13.54 -3.26
CA MET A 173 2.83 -12.78 -2.02
C MET A 173 1.42 -12.19 -1.93
N ARG A 174 0.91 -11.62 -3.00
CA ARG A 174 -0.45 -11.05 -3.04
C ARG A 174 -1.52 -12.10 -2.80
N GLU A 175 -1.42 -13.27 -3.41
CA GLU A 175 -2.38 -14.36 -3.18
C GLU A 175 -2.32 -14.87 -1.72
N LEU A 176 -1.13 -14.98 -1.14
CA LEU A 176 -0.97 -15.28 0.29
C LEU A 176 -1.69 -14.24 1.17
N LEU A 177 -1.51 -12.95 0.89
CA LEU A 177 -2.16 -11.87 1.66
C LEU A 177 -3.68 -11.87 1.48
N LYS A 178 -4.18 -12.19 0.29
CA LYS A 178 -5.63 -12.38 0.06
C LYS A 178 -6.19 -13.53 0.91
N GLU A 179 -5.46 -14.63 1.01
CA GLU A 179 -5.88 -15.76 1.83
C GLU A 179 -5.90 -15.40 3.31
N LEU A 180 -4.86 -14.73 3.82
CA LEU A 180 -4.82 -14.25 5.20
C LEU A 180 -6.00 -13.29 5.53
N ARG A 181 -6.37 -12.44 4.57
CA ARG A 181 -7.57 -11.60 4.70
C ARG A 181 -8.84 -12.44 4.76
N ARG A 182 -8.99 -13.48 3.92
CA ARG A 182 -10.14 -14.42 3.96
C ARG A 182 -10.25 -15.15 5.30
N MET A 183 -9.10 -15.44 5.93
CA MET A 183 -9.03 -16.01 7.28
C MET A 183 -9.41 -15.00 8.38
N GLY A 184 -9.82 -13.78 8.05
CA GLY A 184 -10.26 -12.75 8.98
C GLY A 184 -9.13 -11.96 9.65
N LYS A 185 -7.88 -12.08 9.18
CA LYS A 185 -6.77 -11.28 9.72
C LYS A 185 -6.93 -9.80 9.38
N THR A 186 -6.63 -8.95 10.35
CA THR A 186 -6.47 -7.51 10.11
C THR A 186 -5.05 -7.27 9.60
N ILE A 187 -4.90 -6.62 8.44
CA ILE A 187 -3.59 -6.44 7.80
C ILE A 187 -3.34 -4.94 7.60
N LEU A 188 -2.26 -4.43 8.17
CA LEU A 188 -1.71 -3.11 7.83
C LEU A 188 -0.44 -3.33 7.00
N ILE A 189 -0.48 -2.92 5.74
CA ILE A 189 0.61 -3.08 4.80
C ILE A 189 1.11 -1.73 4.29
N SER A 190 2.38 -1.41 4.48
CA SER A 190 3.00 -0.28 3.81
C SER A 190 3.47 -0.68 2.41
N SER A 191 3.26 0.17 1.44
CA SER A 191 3.81 0.00 0.10
C SER A 191 3.93 1.35 -0.61
N HIS A 192 4.87 1.43 -1.53
CA HIS A 192 4.95 2.48 -2.54
C HIS A 192 4.41 1.99 -3.90
N ILE A 193 4.01 0.73 -4.02
CA ILE A 193 3.46 0.12 -5.25
C ILE A 193 1.94 0.14 -5.16
N LEU A 194 1.35 1.20 -5.68
CA LEU A 194 -0.08 1.50 -5.53
C LEU A 194 -0.99 0.48 -6.20
N PHE A 195 -0.56 -0.08 -7.34
CA PHE A 195 -1.32 -1.09 -8.07
C PHE A 195 -1.57 -2.35 -7.22
N GLU A 196 -0.56 -2.80 -6.46
CA GLU A 196 -0.72 -3.98 -5.60
C GLU A 196 -1.73 -3.75 -4.48
N LEU A 197 -1.70 -2.55 -3.89
CA LEU A 197 -2.64 -2.18 -2.83
C LEU A 197 -4.08 -2.06 -3.35
N ALA A 198 -4.27 -1.59 -4.59
CA ALA A 198 -5.59 -1.48 -5.21
C ALA A 198 -6.30 -2.84 -5.34
N GLU A 199 -5.54 -3.91 -5.58
CA GLU A 199 -6.10 -5.26 -5.72
C GLU A 199 -6.28 -6.02 -4.39
N LEU A 200 -5.54 -5.61 -3.36
CA LEU A 200 -5.49 -6.32 -2.08
C LEU A 200 -6.31 -5.62 -1.00
N CYS A 201 -6.19 -4.31 -0.90
CA CYS A 201 -6.73 -3.53 0.22
C CYS A 201 -8.20 -3.16 0.02
N THR A 202 -8.92 -3.02 1.13
CA THR A 202 -10.30 -2.51 1.16
C THR A 202 -10.34 -1.02 1.50
N ALA A 203 -9.33 -0.56 2.22
CA ALA A 203 -9.16 0.84 2.60
C ALA A 203 -7.68 1.24 2.52
N VAL A 204 -7.43 2.52 2.40
CA VAL A 204 -6.09 3.08 2.29
C VAL A 204 -5.93 4.33 3.14
N GLY A 205 -4.69 4.55 3.60
CA GLY A 205 -4.26 5.79 4.24
C GLY A 205 -3.09 6.38 3.47
N VAL A 206 -3.23 7.63 3.06
CA VAL A 206 -2.17 8.38 2.37
C VAL A 206 -1.43 9.23 3.37
N VAL A 207 -0.12 9.06 3.46
CA VAL A 207 0.75 9.78 4.40
C VAL A 207 1.80 10.56 3.64
N GLU A 208 1.98 11.81 4.01
CA GLU A 208 3.02 12.71 3.49
C GLU A 208 3.60 13.52 4.64
N GLN A 209 4.92 13.58 4.75
CA GLN A 209 5.64 14.34 5.81
C GLN A 209 5.12 14.07 7.24
N GLY A 210 4.88 12.81 7.56
CA GLY A 210 4.39 12.39 8.88
C GLY A 210 2.92 12.65 9.16
N LYS A 211 2.16 13.21 8.21
CA LYS A 211 0.73 13.54 8.34
C LYS A 211 -0.14 12.62 7.51
N LEU A 212 -1.29 12.24 8.05
CA LEU A 212 -2.31 11.52 7.31
C LEU A 212 -3.11 12.52 6.46
N ILE A 213 -2.99 12.42 5.13
CA ILE A 213 -3.66 13.29 4.16
C ILE A 213 -5.05 12.76 3.82
N PHE A 214 -5.18 11.44 3.78
CA PHE A 214 -6.44 10.73 3.51
C PHE A 214 -6.48 9.42 4.26
N SER A 215 -7.67 9.02 4.71
CA SER A 215 -7.97 7.66 5.19
C SER A 215 -9.40 7.33 4.82
N GLY A 216 -9.59 6.19 4.16
CA GLY A 216 -10.91 5.76 3.70
C GLY A 216 -10.87 4.61 2.70
N GLY A 217 -12.03 4.26 2.13
CA GLY A 217 -12.13 3.27 1.08
C GLY A 217 -11.42 3.70 -0.22
N ILE A 218 -10.99 2.72 -1.02
CA ILE A 218 -10.34 3.02 -2.32
C ILE A 218 -11.28 3.83 -3.22
N SER A 219 -12.57 3.50 -3.28
CA SER A 219 -13.55 4.23 -4.06
C SER A 219 -13.69 5.68 -3.59
N GLU A 220 -13.71 5.92 -2.27
CA GLU A 220 -13.74 7.26 -1.69
C GLU A 220 -12.49 8.07 -2.04
N MET A 221 -11.32 7.43 -2.02
CA MET A 221 -10.07 8.06 -2.45
C MET A 221 -10.14 8.50 -3.92
N MET A 222 -10.66 7.63 -4.80
CA MET A 222 -10.85 7.92 -6.21
C MET A 222 -11.81 9.10 -6.43
N ASP A 223 -12.93 9.12 -5.71
CA ASP A 223 -13.92 10.19 -5.77
C ASP A 223 -13.34 11.53 -5.28
N ARG A 224 -12.58 11.51 -4.18
CA ARG A 224 -11.94 12.72 -3.61
C ARG A 224 -10.82 13.28 -4.49
N ALA A 225 -10.08 12.40 -5.20
CA ALA A 225 -9.07 12.82 -6.16
C ALA A 225 -9.67 13.49 -7.41
N GLY A 226 -11.00 13.45 -7.53
CA GLY A 226 -11.76 13.99 -8.66
C GLY A 226 -12.01 12.92 -9.70
N SER A 227 -13.27 12.53 -9.83
CA SER A 227 -13.75 11.43 -10.67
C SER A 227 -13.64 11.66 -12.20
N GLY A 228 -12.83 12.62 -12.66
CA GLY A 228 -12.66 12.89 -14.09
C GLY A 228 -11.64 11.96 -14.77
N SER A 229 -12.08 11.22 -15.78
CA SER A 229 -11.16 10.58 -16.71
C SER A 229 -10.27 11.62 -17.36
N MET A 230 -8.96 11.37 -17.40
CA MET A 230 -8.02 12.26 -18.08
C MET A 230 -7.75 11.75 -19.49
N VAL A 231 -7.85 12.65 -20.43
CA VAL A 231 -7.56 12.38 -21.84
C VAL A 231 -6.41 13.28 -22.26
N HIS A 232 -5.40 12.67 -22.86
CA HIS A 232 -4.25 13.37 -23.41
C HIS A 232 -4.38 13.44 -24.92
N VAL A 233 -4.32 14.65 -25.44
CA VAL A 233 -4.43 14.92 -26.88
C VAL A 233 -3.21 15.69 -27.35
N VAL A 234 -2.63 15.27 -28.47
CA VAL A 234 -1.61 16.04 -29.20
C VAL A 234 -2.16 16.30 -30.58
N VAL A 235 -2.14 17.57 -30.99
CA VAL A 235 -2.48 18.01 -32.34
C VAL A 235 -1.22 18.49 -33.04
N ASP A 236 -1.14 18.30 -34.36
CA ASP A 236 0.03 18.69 -35.16
C ASP A 236 0.28 20.19 -35.16
N GLU A 237 -0.81 20.97 -35.20
CA GLU A 237 -0.74 22.44 -35.30
C GLU A 237 -1.80 23.08 -34.34
N ARG A 238 -1.54 24.33 -33.94
CA ARG A 238 -2.46 25.21 -33.19
C ARG A 238 -3.00 24.59 -31.88
N PRO A 239 -2.16 24.03 -30.99
CA PRO A 239 -2.64 23.38 -29.76
C PRO A 239 -3.39 24.32 -28.81
N GLN A 240 -3.09 25.63 -28.83
CA GLN A 240 -3.79 26.63 -28.04
C GLN A 240 -5.24 26.82 -28.49
N GLU A 241 -5.49 26.84 -29.80
CA GLU A 241 -6.84 26.95 -30.36
C GLU A 241 -7.65 25.67 -30.09
N ALA A 242 -7.02 24.49 -30.27
CA ALA A 242 -7.64 23.22 -29.93
C ALA A 242 -8.04 23.15 -28.44
N ALA A 243 -7.18 23.59 -27.54
CA ALA A 243 -7.48 23.66 -26.11
C ALA A 243 -8.62 24.66 -25.80
N ALA A 244 -8.66 25.82 -26.47
CA ALA A 244 -9.72 26.80 -26.31
C ALA A 244 -11.08 26.24 -26.77
N LEU A 245 -11.12 25.50 -27.89
CA LEU A 245 -12.30 24.80 -28.37
C LEU A 245 -12.80 23.75 -27.35
N LEU A 246 -11.90 22.93 -26.81
CA LEU A 246 -12.27 21.91 -25.84
C LEU A 246 -12.79 22.50 -24.53
N LYS A 247 -12.30 23.66 -24.09
CA LYS A 247 -12.82 24.35 -22.89
C LYS A 247 -14.30 24.72 -22.99
N GLN A 248 -14.84 24.86 -24.19
CA GLN A 248 -16.24 25.21 -24.43
C GLN A 248 -17.17 23.99 -24.50
N VAL A 249 -16.62 22.78 -24.47
CA VAL A 249 -17.41 21.56 -24.59
C VAL A 249 -18.05 21.21 -23.26
N ARG A 250 -19.38 21.07 -23.26
CA ARG A 250 -20.13 20.62 -22.08
C ARG A 250 -19.68 19.20 -21.66
N GLY A 251 -19.36 19.03 -20.37
CA GLY A 251 -18.83 17.77 -19.85
C GLY A 251 -17.31 17.74 -19.72
N ILE A 252 -16.61 18.81 -20.10
CA ILE A 252 -15.19 18.97 -19.82
C ILE A 252 -15.04 19.88 -18.58
N LEU A 253 -14.35 19.37 -17.54
CA LEU A 253 -14.13 20.09 -16.28
C LEU A 253 -12.92 21.01 -16.35
N LYS A 254 -11.84 20.52 -17.02
CA LYS A 254 -10.56 21.23 -17.06
C LYS A 254 -9.82 20.90 -18.35
N VAL A 255 -9.14 21.90 -18.93
CA VAL A 255 -8.20 21.73 -20.03
C VAL A 255 -6.91 22.47 -19.69
N THR A 256 -5.79 21.75 -19.67
CA THR A 256 -4.45 22.31 -19.45
C THR A 256 -3.53 21.99 -20.63
N LEU A 257 -2.52 22.83 -20.84
CA LEU A 257 -1.49 22.63 -21.85
C LEU A 257 -0.19 22.31 -21.10
N GLU A 258 0.39 21.15 -21.44
CA GLU A 258 1.70 20.75 -20.95
C GLU A 258 2.70 20.68 -22.08
N ARG A 259 3.91 21.16 -21.83
CA ARG A 259 4.99 21.15 -22.83
C ARG A 259 5.87 19.91 -22.61
N GLU A 260 5.80 18.97 -23.55
CA GLU A 260 6.68 17.79 -23.60
C GLU A 260 7.76 18.05 -24.64
N GLU A 261 9.02 18.16 -24.26
CA GLU A 261 10.21 18.39 -25.09
C GLU A 261 9.99 19.06 -26.47
N LYS A 262 9.26 18.40 -27.39
CA LYS A 262 9.03 18.87 -28.78
C LYS A 262 7.55 19.07 -29.15
N VAL A 263 6.62 18.70 -28.26
CA VAL A 263 5.18 18.77 -28.55
C VAL A 263 4.43 19.43 -27.39
N VAL A 264 3.27 19.99 -27.68
CA VAL A 264 2.36 20.51 -26.66
C VAL A 264 1.23 19.50 -26.49
N ARG A 265 1.13 18.90 -25.30
CA ARG A 265 0.06 17.99 -24.92
C ARG A 265 -1.10 18.80 -24.32
N ILE A 266 -2.29 18.46 -24.72
CA ILE A 266 -3.54 19.00 -24.17
C ILE A 266 -4.10 17.96 -23.22
N ASP A 267 -4.18 18.28 -21.95
CA ASP A 267 -4.75 17.41 -20.91
C ASP A 267 -6.17 17.84 -20.64
N VAL A 268 -7.12 16.94 -20.85
CA VAL A 268 -8.56 17.18 -20.76
C VAL A 268 -9.15 16.33 -19.66
N THR A 269 -9.76 16.94 -18.66
CA THR A 269 -10.49 16.24 -17.58
C THR A 269 -11.97 16.23 -17.93
N ILE A 270 -12.56 15.04 -18.07
CA ILE A 270 -13.97 14.84 -18.40
C ILE A 270 -14.77 14.63 -17.11
N ASP A 271 -15.94 15.24 -17.01
CA ASP A 271 -16.90 14.97 -15.94
C ASP A 271 -17.55 13.59 -16.17
N PRO A 272 -17.35 12.60 -15.29
CA PRO A 272 -17.96 11.29 -15.44
C PRO A 272 -19.49 11.30 -15.35
N LYS A 273 -20.06 12.35 -14.72
CA LYS A 273 -21.51 12.55 -14.63
C LYS A 273 -22.10 13.12 -15.91
N SER A 274 -21.26 13.61 -16.82
CA SER A 274 -21.72 14.22 -18.08
C SER A 274 -22.28 13.20 -19.07
N GLY A 275 -21.89 11.91 -18.93
CA GLY A 275 -22.20 10.87 -19.93
C GLY A 275 -21.52 11.07 -21.29
N MET A 276 -20.58 12.01 -21.39
CA MET A 276 -19.89 12.29 -22.65
C MET A 276 -18.94 11.15 -23.02
N PRO A 277 -19.09 10.55 -24.23
CA PRO A 277 -18.14 9.56 -24.71
C PRO A 277 -16.76 10.17 -24.90
N ILE A 278 -15.71 9.45 -24.49
CA ILE A 278 -14.31 9.88 -24.65
C ILE A 278 -13.97 10.11 -26.13
N SER A 279 -14.56 9.32 -27.02
CA SER A 279 -14.43 9.42 -28.48
C SER A 279 -14.94 10.73 -29.08
N ASP A 280 -15.77 11.48 -28.35
CA ASP A 280 -16.26 12.77 -28.82
C ASP A 280 -15.15 13.81 -28.90
N ILE A 281 -14.11 13.71 -28.08
CA ILE A 281 -13.00 14.66 -28.04
C ILE A 281 -12.24 14.69 -29.38
N PRO A 282 -11.64 13.55 -29.87
CA PRO A 282 -10.96 13.57 -31.14
C PRO A 282 -11.92 13.84 -32.32
N SER A 283 -13.16 13.35 -32.27
CA SER A 283 -14.17 13.57 -33.29
C SER A 283 -14.47 15.07 -33.51
N ARG A 284 -14.64 15.82 -32.40
CA ARG A 284 -14.87 17.28 -32.46
C ARG A 284 -13.66 18.04 -32.97
N LEU A 285 -12.45 17.66 -32.57
CA LEU A 285 -11.23 18.30 -33.05
C LEU A 285 -11.08 18.10 -34.58
N ILE A 286 -11.29 16.87 -35.05
CA ILE A 286 -11.19 16.53 -36.48
C ILE A 286 -12.26 17.27 -37.25
N ALA A 287 -13.49 17.37 -36.76
CA ALA A 287 -14.56 18.11 -37.44
C ALA A 287 -14.27 19.63 -37.58
N GLN A 288 -13.41 20.17 -36.71
CA GLN A 288 -12.95 21.56 -36.76
C GLN A 288 -11.60 21.73 -37.49
N GLY A 289 -11.16 20.69 -38.21
CA GLY A 289 -9.98 20.72 -39.07
C GLY A 289 -8.64 20.55 -38.32
N PHE A 290 -8.65 20.09 -37.07
CA PHE A 290 -7.41 19.74 -36.38
C PHE A 290 -6.96 18.31 -36.76
N ARG A 291 -5.66 18.13 -36.94
CA ARG A 291 -5.05 16.81 -37.10
C ARG A 291 -4.61 16.30 -35.75
N VAL A 292 -5.24 15.21 -35.27
CA VAL A 292 -4.92 14.58 -34.01
C VAL A 292 -3.77 13.60 -34.18
N ALA A 293 -2.59 13.94 -33.70
CA ALA A 293 -1.39 13.13 -33.80
C ALA A 293 -1.34 12.00 -32.79
N ARG A 294 -1.82 12.28 -31.56
CA ARG A 294 -1.87 11.31 -30.47
C ARG A 294 -3.12 11.54 -29.62
N PHE A 295 -3.76 10.44 -29.26
CA PHE A 295 -4.89 10.41 -28.37
C PHE A 295 -4.73 9.24 -27.42
N SER A 296 -4.74 9.51 -26.10
CA SER A 296 -4.69 8.47 -25.08
C SER A 296 -5.63 8.80 -23.94
N HIS A 297 -6.26 7.77 -23.41
CA HIS A 297 -7.11 7.84 -22.23
C HIS A 297 -6.35 7.28 -21.05
N GLU A 298 -6.23 8.08 -20.00
CA GLU A 298 -5.71 7.65 -18.70
C GLU A 298 -6.90 7.40 -17.77
N PRO A 299 -7.27 6.13 -17.53
CA PRO A 299 -8.30 5.82 -16.57
C PRO A 299 -7.83 6.24 -15.19
N MET A 300 -8.77 6.76 -14.37
CA MET A 300 -8.48 7.03 -12.97
C MET A 300 -8.08 5.71 -12.30
N ASN A 301 -6.85 5.65 -11.81
CA ASN A 301 -6.33 4.55 -11.01
C ASN A 301 -5.83 5.09 -9.66
N LEU A 302 -5.45 4.19 -8.76
CA LEU A 302 -4.99 4.57 -7.42
C LEU A 302 -3.74 5.46 -7.47
N GLU A 303 -2.87 5.29 -8.47
CA GLU A 303 -1.67 6.08 -8.67
C GLU A 303 -2.01 7.53 -9.06
N THR A 304 -2.89 7.70 -10.05
CA THR A 304 -3.37 9.04 -10.44
C THR A 304 -4.09 9.73 -9.28
N ALA A 305 -4.91 8.98 -8.51
CA ALA A 305 -5.58 9.52 -7.33
C ALA A 305 -4.58 9.96 -6.26
N PHE A 306 -3.57 9.15 -5.98
CA PHE A 306 -2.50 9.46 -5.05
C PHE A 306 -1.74 10.73 -5.46
N MET A 307 -1.30 10.81 -6.72
CA MET A 307 -0.58 12.00 -7.24
C MET A 307 -1.38 13.29 -7.17
N ARG A 308 -2.72 13.21 -7.28
CA ARG A 308 -3.60 14.37 -7.15
C ARG A 308 -3.82 14.81 -5.71
N LEU A 309 -3.78 13.87 -4.76
CA LEU A 309 -3.98 14.15 -3.33
C LEU A 309 -2.70 14.63 -2.64
N THR A 310 -1.55 14.22 -3.14
CA THR A 310 -0.24 14.57 -2.58
C THR A 310 0.40 15.72 -3.36
N LYS A 311 1.24 16.49 -2.66
CA LYS A 311 2.00 17.58 -3.28
C LYS A 311 3.30 17.11 -3.91
N GLY A 312 3.65 15.82 -3.77
CA GLY A 312 4.89 15.24 -4.28
C GLY A 312 6.16 15.77 -3.57
N ILE A 313 6.02 16.39 -2.41
CA ILE A 313 7.15 16.95 -1.67
C ILE A 313 7.76 15.83 -0.82
N VAL A 314 8.98 15.46 -1.15
CA VAL A 314 9.81 14.57 -0.33
C VAL A 314 10.57 15.44 0.67
N SER A 315 10.56 15.05 1.94
CA SER A 315 11.31 15.73 3.02
C SER A 315 12.80 15.37 2.97
#